data_91ec2d380f85d3765e11e11637d567b1
#
_entry.id   91ec2d380f85d3765e11e11637d567b1
#
_cell.length_a   1.000
_cell.length_b   1.000
_cell.length_c   1.000
_cell.angle_alpha   90.00
_cell.angle_beta   90.00
_cell.angle_gamma   90.00
#
_symmetry.space_group_name_H-M   'P 1'
#
loop_
_entity.id
_entity.type
_entity.pdbx_description
1 polymer ?
#
loop_
_entity_poly.entity_id
_entity_poly.type
_entity_poly.pdbx_seq_one_letter_code
_entity_poly.pdbx_strand_id
1 'polypeptide(L)'
;MIKRIVLGVLALLVALVLALGVNTLRQGSRQIDVPPLAPIALDENAAGESLAVAIRARTVSSYDQPELNADQFRALHAHLERRYPKLHAALERETVAGLSLLYTWRGSDASAKPIMLMAHQDVVPIAAGTERAHSLSTGVTAARNTTPGWLLQLVAAAFDKSQVELVVP
;
A
#
# COMPACT_ATOMS: atom_id res chain seq x y z
N MET A 1 44.47 31.19 -20.16
CA MET A 1 43.17 30.93 -20.84
C MET A 1 42.32 29.90 -20.07
N ILE A 2 42.83 28.70 -19.80
CA ILE A 2 42.12 27.57 -19.12
C ILE A 2 41.54 27.97 -17.76
N LYS A 3 42.31 28.66 -16.89
CA LYS A 3 41.78 29.10 -15.56
C LYS A 3 40.55 29.99 -15.67
N ARG A 4 40.46 30.87 -16.67
CA ARG A 4 39.30 31.74 -16.87
C ARG A 4 38.05 30.94 -17.33
N ILE A 5 38.30 29.94 -18.18
CA ILE A 5 37.24 29.02 -18.65
C ILE A 5 36.71 28.20 -17.47
N VAL A 6 37.60 27.62 -16.65
CA VAL A 6 37.22 26.84 -15.47
C VAL A 6 36.43 27.69 -14.47
N LEU A 7 36.89 28.94 -14.20
CA LEU A 7 36.15 29.86 -13.33
C LEU A 7 34.78 30.21 -13.91
N GLY A 8 34.68 30.42 -15.23
CA GLY A 8 33.38 30.69 -15.88
C GLY A 8 32.39 29.51 -15.76
N VAL A 9 32.88 28.28 -15.98
CA VAL A 9 32.07 27.06 -15.83
C VAL A 9 31.62 26.88 -14.38
N LEU A 10 32.55 27.09 -13.43
CA LEU A 10 32.19 27.00 -11.99
C LEU A 10 31.14 28.01 -11.59
N ALA A 11 31.28 29.26 -12.03
CA ALA A 11 30.29 30.31 -11.76
C ALA A 11 28.93 29.97 -12.36
N LEU A 12 28.87 29.40 -13.57
CA LEU A 12 27.64 28.94 -14.21
C LEU A 12 26.99 27.82 -13.42
N LEU A 13 27.77 26.84 -12.95
CA LEU A 13 27.26 25.75 -12.14
C LEU A 13 26.69 26.24 -10.81
N VAL A 14 27.38 27.16 -10.14
CA VAL A 14 26.88 27.77 -8.90
C VAL A 14 25.57 28.52 -9.16
N ALA A 15 25.50 29.32 -10.22
CA ALA A 15 24.29 30.04 -10.59
C ALA A 15 23.11 29.06 -10.89
N LEU A 16 23.38 27.94 -11.57
CA LEU A 16 22.39 26.91 -11.83
C LEU A 16 21.89 26.28 -10.54
N VAL A 17 22.79 25.90 -9.64
CA VAL A 17 22.41 25.31 -8.33
C VAL A 17 21.56 26.28 -7.51
N LEU A 18 21.94 27.56 -7.48
CA LEU A 18 21.17 28.61 -6.80
C LEU A 18 19.77 28.77 -7.43
N ALA A 19 19.69 28.81 -8.76
CA ALA A 19 18.42 28.92 -9.46
C ALA A 19 17.50 27.72 -9.18
N LEU A 20 18.03 26.51 -9.21
CA LEU A 20 17.30 25.28 -8.87
C LEU A 20 16.85 25.30 -7.40
N GLY A 21 17.73 25.70 -6.48
CA GLY A 21 17.40 25.83 -5.05
C GLY A 21 16.26 26.81 -4.82
N VAL A 22 16.34 28.02 -5.39
CA VAL A 22 15.28 29.02 -5.31
C VAL A 22 13.98 28.52 -5.91
N ASN A 23 14.04 27.87 -7.08
CA ASN A 23 12.84 27.29 -7.71
C ASN A 23 12.20 26.21 -6.84
N THR A 24 13.00 25.34 -6.22
CA THR A 24 12.51 24.30 -5.31
C THR A 24 11.85 24.89 -4.07
N LEU A 25 12.46 25.91 -3.45
CA LEU A 25 11.91 26.58 -2.27
C LEU A 25 10.62 27.38 -2.56
N ARG A 26 10.45 27.82 -3.81
CA ARG A 26 9.21 28.50 -4.24
C ARG A 26 8.05 27.53 -4.50
N GLN A 27 8.34 26.27 -4.70
CA GLN A 27 7.30 25.26 -4.88
C GLN A 27 6.78 24.86 -3.49
N GLY A 28 5.64 25.40 -3.10
CA GLY A 28 4.91 24.97 -1.90
C GLY A 28 4.40 23.52 -2.03
N SER A 29 4.01 22.94 -0.92
CA SER A 29 3.32 21.66 -0.91
C SER A 29 2.05 21.72 -1.75
N ARG A 30 1.85 20.72 -2.60
CA ARG A 30 0.58 20.51 -3.34
C ARG A 30 -0.39 19.61 -2.55
N GLN A 31 -0.02 19.22 -1.34
CA GLN A 31 -0.88 18.43 -0.48
C GLN A 31 -2.03 19.33 0.01
N ILE A 32 -3.20 18.73 0.04
CA ILE A 32 -4.38 19.37 0.63
C ILE A 32 -4.15 19.41 2.14
N ASP A 33 -4.25 20.61 2.72
CA ASP A 33 -4.17 20.79 4.16
C ASP A 33 -5.52 20.38 4.77
N VAL A 34 -5.53 19.21 5.41
CA VAL A 34 -6.71 18.69 6.11
C VAL A 34 -6.40 18.59 7.59
N PRO A 35 -7.35 18.96 8.46
CA PRO A 35 -7.15 18.81 9.90
C PRO A 35 -6.90 17.33 10.23
N PRO A 36 -6.00 17.01 11.16
CA PRO A 36 -5.73 15.65 11.57
C PRO A 36 -6.99 15.02 12.15
N LEU A 37 -7.28 13.79 11.73
CA LEU A 37 -8.35 13.00 12.33
C LEU A 37 -7.97 12.60 13.75
N ALA A 38 -8.97 12.47 14.62
CA ALA A 38 -8.76 11.93 15.96
C ALA A 38 -8.18 10.50 15.84
N PRO A 39 -7.18 10.15 16.68
CA PRO A 39 -6.63 8.80 16.67
C PRO A 39 -7.72 7.77 16.95
N ILE A 40 -7.78 6.74 16.11
CA ILE A 40 -8.66 5.60 16.33
C ILE A 40 -7.93 4.62 17.24
N ALA A 41 -8.57 4.20 18.33
CA ALA A 41 -8.03 3.16 19.18
C ALA A 41 -7.98 1.83 18.40
N LEU A 42 -6.78 1.35 18.13
CA LEU A 42 -6.51 0.11 17.43
C LEU A 42 -5.78 -0.86 18.35
N ASP A 43 -6.20 -2.11 18.36
CA ASP A 43 -5.39 -3.19 18.94
C ASP A 43 -4.21 -3.51 17.98
N GLU A 44 -3.06 -2.88 18.24
CA GLU A 44 -1.86 -3.01 17.42
C GLU A 44 -1.34 -4.45 17.38
N ASN A 45 -1.50 -5.21 18.47
CA ASN A 45 -1.06 -6.60 18.52
C ASN A 45 -1.95 -7.46 17.59
N ALA A 46 -3.26 -7.34 17.70
CA ALA A 46 -4.19 -8.07 16.83
C ALA A 46 -4.04 -7.68 15.36
N ALA A 47 -3.76 -6.41 15.07
CA ALA A 47 -3.48 -5.95 13.72
C ALA A 47 -2.16 -6.53 13.18
N GLY A 48 -1.10 -6.51 14.00
CA GLY A 48 0.21 -7.09 13.67
C GLY A 48 0.15 -8.60 13.44
N GLU A 49 -0.59 -9.33 14.26
CA GLU A 49 -0.78 -10.77 14.08
C GLU A 49 -1.53 -11.09 12.79
N SER A 50 -2.59 -10.35 12.49
CA SER A 50 -3.35 -10.51 11.25
C SER A 50 -2.49 -10.24 10.02
N LEU A 51 -1.72 -9.17 10.03
CA LEU A 51 -0.79 -8.83 8.95
C LEU A 51 0.30 -9.90 8.79
N ALA A 52 0.82 -10.44 9.90
CA ALA A 52 1.82 -11.51 9.86
C ALA A 52 1.28 -12.79 9.21
N VAL A 53 0.00 -13.13 9.40
CA VAL A 53 -0.63 -14.25 8.71
C VAL A 53 -0.70 -13.98 7.21
N ALA A 54 -1.10 -12.77 6.81
CA ALA A 54 -1.16 -12.39 5.40
C ALA A 54 0.23 -12.44 4.73
N ILE A 55 1.29 -11.94 5.39
CA ILE A 55 2.66 -11.96 4.87
C ILE A 55 3.20 -13.40 4.73
N ARG A 56 2.78 -14.33 5.58
CA ARG A 56 3.22 -15.73 5.48
C ARG A 56 2.56 -16.50 4.33
N ALA A 57 1.46 -16.02 3.80
CA ALA A 57 0.85 -16.57 2.61
C ALA A 57 1.79 -16.37 1.42
N ARG A 58 2.24 -17.46 0.79
CA ARG A 58 3.15 -17.41 -0.37
C ARG A 58 2.37 -17.11 -1.65
N THR A 59 1.77 -15.95 -1.72
CA THR A 59 0.95 -15.51 -2.84
C THR A 59 1.81 -15.01 -4.01
N VAL A 60 2.77 -15.82 -4.46
CA VAL A 60 3.59 -15.51 -5.63
C VAL A 60 2.77 -15.76 -6.88
N SER A 61 2.50 -14.70 -7.65
CA SER A 61 1.82 -14.80 -8.94
C SER A 61 2.78 -15.17 -10.08
N SER A 62 2.24 -15.80 -11.11
CA SER A 62 2.98 -16.13 -12.34
C SER A 62 2.10 -15.88 -13.55
N TYR A 63 2.62 -15.18 -14.54
CA TYR A 63 1.93 -14.94 -15.79
C TYR A 63 1.75 -16.25 -16.60
N ASP A 64 2.79 -17.09 -16.61
CA ASP A 64 2.79 -18.34 -17.38
C ASP A 64 2.01 -19.46 -16.68
N GLN A 65 1.86 -19.37 -15.37
CA GLN A 65 1.18 -20.37 -14.55
C GLN A 65 0.19 -19.68 -13.57
N PRO A 66 -0.97 -19.23 -14.03
CA PRO A 66 -1.91 -18.46 -13.22
C PRO A 66 -2.38 -19.18 -11.95
N GLU A 67 -2.44 -20.51 -11.98
CA GLU A 67 -2.84 -21.33 -10.82
C GLU A 67 -1.69 -21.66 -9.86
N LEU A 68 -0.46 -21.14 -10.14
CA LEU A 68 0.66 -21.32 -9.24
C LEU A 68 0.32 -20.67 -7.88
N ASN A 69 0.45 -21.46 -6.80
CA ASN A 69 0.13 -21.02 -5.44
C ASN A 69 -1.34 -20.59 -5.22
N ALA A 70 -2.28 -21.03 -6.06
CA ALA A 70 -3.70 -20.70 -5.90
C ALA A 70 -4.26 -21.06 -4.51
N ASP A 71 -3.75 -22.12 -3.89
CA ASP A 71 -4.06 -22.54 -2.53
C ASP A 71 -3.66 -21.47 -1.50
N GLN A 72 -2.52 -20.78 -1.70
CA GLN A 72 -2.02 -19.70 -0.84
C GLN A 72 -2.90 -18.46 -0.96
N PHE A 73 -3.36 -18.12 -2.17
CA PHE A 73 -4.33 -17.04 -2.38
C PHE A 73 -5.66 -17.36 -1.69
N ARG A 74 -6.18 -18.57 -1.86
CA ARG A 74 -7.42 -19.00 -1.19
C ARG A 74 -7.27 -19.03 0.34
N ALA A 75 -6.11 -19.41 0.85
CA ALA A 75 -5.82 -19.35 2.29
C ALA A 75 -5.82 -17.91 2.81
N LEU A 76 -5.23 -16.96 2.06
CA LEU A 76 -5.27 -15.53 2.35
C LEU A 76 -6.73 -15.03 2.35
N HIS A 77 -7.54 -15.36 1.34
CA HIS A 77 -8.95 -14.98 1.26
C HIS A 77 -9.75 -15.49 2.48
N ALA A 78 -9.55 -16.73 2.86
CA ALA A 78 -10.19 -17.31 4.04
C ALA A 78 -9.73 -16.63 5.35
N HIS A 79 -8.48 -16.19 5.42
CA HIS A 79 -7.98 -15.40 6.54
C HIS A 79 -8.69 -14.04 6.62
N LEU A 80 -8.78 -13.32 5.50
CA LEU A 80 -9.46 -12.02 5.43
C LEU A 80 -10.92 -12.13 5.84
N GLU A 81 -11.62 -13.16 5.36
CA GLU A 81 -13.02 -13.40 5.68
C GLU A 81 -13.23 -13.64 7.19
N ARG A 82 -12.42 -14.48 7.80
CA ARG A 82 -12.49 -14.74 9.25
C ARG A 82 -12.10 -13.51 10.08
N ARG A 83 -11.13 -12.75 9.63
CA ARG A 83 -10.59 -11.62 10.41
C ARG A 83 -11.45 -10.38 10.31
N TYR A 84 -12.14 -10.18 9.19
CA TYR A 84 -12.94 -9.00 8.91
C TYR A 84 -14.41 -9.32 8.60
N PRO A 85 -15.15 -10.01 9.51
CA PRO A 85 -16.52 -10.44 9.24
C PRO A 85 -17.49 -9.27 9.01
N LYS A 86 -17.27 -8.13 9.67
CA LYS A 86 -18.11 -6.93 9.48
C LYS A 86 -17.95 -6.35 8.09
N LEU A 87 -16.74 -6.36 7.53
CA LEU A 87 -16.46 -5.94 6.17
C LEU A 87 -17.19 -6.83 5.17
N HIS A 88 -17.04 -8.15 5.32
CA HIS A 88 -17.67 -9.12 4.42
C HIS A 88 -19.21 -9.16 4.53
N ALA A 89 -19.77 -8.71 5.66
CA ALA A 89 -21.22 -8.54 5.80
C ALA A 89 -21.74 -7.24 5.16
N ALA A 90 -20.89 -6.22 5.04
CA ALA A 90 -21.28 -4.90 4.55
C ALA A 90 -21.01 -4.70 3.06
N LEU A 91 -20.07 -5.46 2.47
CA LEU A 91 -19.63 -5.31 1.10
C LEU A 91 -20.07 -6.50 0.24
N GLU A 92 -20.41 -6.23 -1.01
CA GLU A 92 -20.57 -7.27 -2.01
C GLU A 92 -19.17 -7.74 -2.44
N ARG A 93 -18.92 -9.05 -2.40
CA ARG A 93 -17.64 -9.64 -2.80
C ARG A 93 -17.79 -10.50 -4.04
N GLU A 94 -16.95 -10.25 -5.02
CA GLU A 94 -16.77 -11.08 -6.21
C GLU A 94 -15.34 -11.63 -6.29
N THR A 95 -15.19 -12.78 -6.94
CA THR A 95 -13.88 -13.30 -7.32
C THR A 95 -13.72 -13.17 -8.82
N VAL A 96 -12.77 -12.35 -9.25
CA VAL A 96 -12.50 -12.11 -10.67
C VAL A 96 -11.31 -12.95 -11.10
N ALA A 97 -11.40 -13.55 -12.27
CA ALA A 97 -10.35 -14.42 -12.84
C ALA A 97 -9.84 -15.50 -11.86
N GLY A 98 -10.70 -15.99 -10.97
CA GLY A 98 -10.40 -17.10 -10.06
C GLY A 98 -9.71 -16.72 -8.75
N LEU A 99 -8.89 -15.67 -8.72
CA LEU A 99 -8.07 -15.33 -7.55
C LEU A 99 -8.11 -13.84 -7.15
N SER A 100 -8.52 -12.93 -8.02
CA SER A 100 -8.63 -11.50 -7.65
C SER A 100 -9.93 -11.23 -6.90
N LEU A 101 -9.88 -10.39 -5.88
CA LEU A 101 -11.04 -10.02 -5.09
C LEU A 101 -11.53 -8.63 -5.47
N LEU A 102 -12.81 -8.50 -5.79
CA LEU A 102 -13.50 -7.25 -5.97
C LEU A 102 -14.51 -7.07 -4.85
N TYR A 103 -14.41 -5.96 -4.11
CA TYR A 103 -15.37 -5.57 -3.10
C TYR A 103 -16.10 -4.31 -3.53
N THR A 104 -17.41 -4.35 -3.55
CA THR A 104 -18.26 -3.20 -3.88
C THR A 104 -18.96 -2.70 -2.63
N TRP A 105 -18.72 -1.45 -2.30
CA TRP A 105 -19.45 -0.74 -1.26
C TRP A 105 -20.37 0.29 -1.92
N ARG A 106 -21.66 0.01 -1.90
CA ARG A 106 -22.66 0.91 -2.49
C ARG A 106 -22.82 2.15 -1.61
N GLY A 107 -22.62 3.29 -2.22
CA GLY A 107 -22.83 4.55 -1.55
C GLY A 107 -24.31 4.96 -1.47
N SER A 108 -24.55 6.00 -0.69
CA SER A 108 -25.89 6.58 -0.49
C SER A 108 -26.33 7.49 -1.65
N ASP A 109 -25.40 8.00 -2.45
CA ASP A 109 -25.66 8.89 -3.59
C ASP A 109 -25.31 8.20 -4.90
N ALA A 110 -26.33 7.75 -5.63
CA ALA A 110 -26.15 7.06 -6.91
C ALA A 110 -25.64 7.98 -8.03
N SER A 111 -25.66 9.30 -7.85
CA SER A 111 -25.14 10.27 -8.83
C SER A 111 -23.65 10.55 -8.64
N ALA A 112 -23.08 10.22 -7.50
CA ALA A 112 -21.66 10.40 -7.24
C ALA A 112 -20.82 9.40 -8.05
N LYS A 113 -19.65 9.86 -8.49
CA LYS A 113 -18.71 8.99 -9.19
C LYS A 113 -18.09 7.99 -8.24
N PRO A 114 -17.91 6.73 -8.64
CA PRO A 114 -17.24 5.74 -7.81
C PRO A 114 -15.77 6.08 -7.60
N ILE A 115 -15.23 5.68 -6.46
CA ILE A 115 -13.81 5.73 -6.14
C ILE A 115 -13.31 4.28 -6.13
N MET A 116 -12.23 4.01 -6.86
CA MET A 116 -11.59 2.71 -6.87
C MET A 116 -10.31 2.76 -6.03
N LEU A 117 -10.20 1.85 -5.06
CA LEU A 117 -8.97 1.61 -4.31
C LEU A 117 -8.41 0.26 -4.74
N MET A 118 -7.13 0.21 -5.07
CA MET A 118 -6.46 -1.00 -5.52
C MET A 118 -5.29 -1.32 -4.60
N ALA A 119 -5.12 -2.61 -4.30
CA ALA A 119 -3.98 -3.11 -3.55
C ALA A 119 -3.57 -4.48 -4.08
N HIS A 120 -2.27 -4.76 -4.06
CA HIS A 120 -1.74 -6.06 -4.40
C HIS A 120 -1.97 -7.07 -3.28
N GLN A 121 -2.41 -8.28 -3.63
CA GLN A 121 -2.44 -9.43 -2.74
C GLN A 121 -1.30 -10.42 -3.02
N ASP A 122 -0.62 -10.28 -4.16
CA ASP A 122 0.54 -11.07 -4.50
C ASP A 122 1.84 -10.46 -3.95
N VAL A 123 2.85 -11.31 -3.85
CA VAL A 123 4.19 -10.95 -3.42
C VAL A 123 5.21 -11.41 -4.46
N VAL A 124 6.30 -10.66 -4.59
CA VAL A 124 7.43 -11.09 -5.42
C VAL A 124 8.18 -12.25 -4.76
N PRO A 125 8.73 -13.18 -5.54
CA PRO A 125 9.54 -14.26 -4.99
C PRO A 125 10.81 -13.71 -4.32
N ILE A 126 11.22 -14.35 -3.22
CA ILE A 126 12.48 -14.04 -2.55
C ILE A 126 13.63 -14.45 -3.46
N ALA A 127 14.57 -13.56 -3.71
CA ALA A 127 15.77 -13.88 -4.49
C ALA A 127 16.61 -14.94 -3.75
N ALA A 128 17.10 -15.94 -4.49
CA ALA A 128 17.94 -16.99 -3.93
C ALA A 128 19.15 -16.42 -3.18
N GLY A 129 19.41 -16.92 -1.97
CA GLY A 129 20.48 -16.45 -1.09
C GLY A 129 20.09 -15.34 -0.11
N THR A 130 18.88 -14.80 -0.19
CA THR A 130 18.37 -13.78 0.75
C THR A 130 17.44 -14.36 1.82
N GLU A 131 17.16 -15.65 1.80
CA GLU A 131 16.20 -16.35 2.67
C GLU A 131 16.53 -16.17 4.16
N ARG A 132 17.81 -16.03 4.50
CA ARG A 132 18.26 -15.83 5.89
C ARG A 132 17.97 -14.42 6.39
N ALA A 133 17.97 -13.43 5.50
CA ALA A 133 17.72 -12.02 5.85
C ALA A 133 16.24 -11.73 6.05
N HIS A 134 15.36 -12.53 5.44
CA HIS A 134 13.91 -12.34 5.43
C HIS A 134 13.17 -13.61 5.82
N SER A 135 13.51 -14.16 6.98
CA SER A 135 12.80 -15.34 7.48
C SER A 135 11.33 -14.97 7.79
N LEU A 136 10.41 -15.81 7.33
CA LEU A 136 8.96 -15.65 7.58
C LEU A 136 8.60 -15.64 9.08
N SER A 137 9.51 -16.13 9.95
CA SER A 137 9.37 -16.08 11.40
C SER A 137 9.47 -14.65 11.96
N THR A 138 10.07 -13.71 11.23
CA THR A 138 10.18 -12.29 11.63
C THR A 138 9.02 -11.44 11.13
N GLY A 139 8.03 -12.02 10.45
CA GLY A 139 6.91 -11.30 9.86
C GLY A 139 6.20 -10.35 10.83
N VAL A 140 6.02 -10.76 12.09
CA VAL A 140 5.41 -9.90 13.12
C VAL A 140 6.30 -8.71 13.46
N THR A 141 7.60 -8.90 13.54
CA THR A 141 8.55 -7.82 13.84
C THR A 141 8.70 -6.86 12.65
N ALA A 142 8.72 -7.40 11.41
CA ALA A 142 8.73 -6.59 10.20
C ALA A 142 7.43 -5.78 10.06
N ALA A 143 6.27 -6.37 10.33
CA ALA A 143 4.99 -5.67 10.31
C ALA A 143 4.94 -4.53 11.34
N ARG A 144 5.49 -4.73 12.54
CA ARG A 144 5.58 -3.66 13.56
C ARG A 144 6.50 -2.51 13.16
N ASN A 145 7.59 -2.81 12.45
CA ASN A 145 8.62 -1.82 12.14
C ASN A 145 8.41 -1.11 10.80
N THR A 146 7.65 -1.70 9.87
CA THR A 146 7.51 -1.19 8.50
C THR A 146 6.11 -0.71 8.16
N THR A 147 5.09 -1.01 8.98
CA THR A 147 3.75 -0.49 8.72
C THR A 147 3.66 0.93 9.29
N PRO A 148 3.73 1.98 8.45
CA PRO A 148 3.52 3.33 8.94
C PRO A 148 2.11 3.41 9.54
N GLY A 149 1.98 4.02 10.72
CA GLY A 149 0.70 4.18 11.40
C GLY A 149 -0.40 4.80 10.52
N TRP A 150 -0.02 5.59 9.50
CA TRP A 150 -0.94 6.16 8.52
C TRP A 150 -1.62 5.10 7.62
N LEU A 151 -0.94 3.99 7.30
CA LEU A 151 -1.55 2.93 6.47
C LEU A 151 -2.65 2.20 7.24
N LEU A 152 -2.44 1.94 8.53
CA LEU A 152 -3.46 1.39 9.42
C LEU A 152 -4.62 2.36 9.60
N GLN A 153 -4.34 3.66 9.66
CA GLN A 153 -5.36 4.72 9.71
C GLN A 153 -6.14 4.84 8.40
N LEU A 154 -5.49 4.67 7.26
CA LEU A 154 -6.14 4.72 5.93
C LEU A 154 -7.15 3.58 5.79
N VAL A 155 -6.78 2.37 6.21
CA VAL A 155 -7.69 1.22 6.21
C VAL A 155 -8.85 1.45 7.19
N ALA A 156 -8.60 2.01 8.37
CA ALA A 156 -9.63 2.29 9.35
C ALA A 156 -10.55 3.46 8.91
N ALA A 157 -10.01 4.51 8.29
CA ALA A 157 -10.78 5.66 7.80
C ALA A 157 -11.64 5.32 6.57
N ALA A 158 -11.21 4.37 5.73
CA ALA A 158 -12.01 3.86 4.61
C ALA A 158 -13.31 3.18 5.08
N PHE A 159 -13.40 2.81 6.36
CA PHE A 159 -14.61 2.19 6.93
C PHE A 159 -15.65 3.18 7.43
N ASP A 160 -15.35 4.48 7.52
CA ASP A 160 -16.28 5.42 8.20
C ASP A 160 -17.01 6.39 7.27
N LYS A 161 -17.00 6.35 6.03
CA LYS A 161 -17.94 7.09 5.13
C LYS A 161 -17.50 7.14 3.67
N SER A 162 -18.47 6.79 2.88
CA SER A 162 -18.67 7.05 1.45
C SER A 162 -17.96 6.10 0.48
N GLN A 163 -18.75 5.55 -0.38
CA GLN A 163 -18.54 4.96 -1.71
C GLN A 163 -17.08 4.58 -2.05
N VAL A 164 -16.62 3.46 -1.53
CA VAL A 164 -15.32 2.91 -1.89
C VAL A 164 -15.53 1.56 -2.57
N GLU A 165 -15.21 1.47 -3.84
CA GLU A 165 -15.07 0.22 -4.55
C GLU A 165 -13.63 -0.26 -4.38
N LEU A 166 -13.45 -1.38 -3.69
CA LEU A 166 -12.13 -1.93 -3.41
C LEU A 166 -11.85 -3.06 -4.39
N VAL A 167 -11.00 -2.82 -5.36
CA VAL A 167 -10.50 -3.85 -6.27
C VAL A 167 -9.14 -4.31 -5.76
N VAL A 168 -9.06 -5.57 -5.36
CA VAL A 168 -7.80 -6.21 -4.97
C VAL A 168 -7.40 -7.15 -6.11
N PRO A 169 -6.39 -6.79 -6.91
CA PRO A 169 -5.92 -7.63 -8.01
C PRO A 169 -5.27 -8.91 -7.54
#